data_5e38af381db65d0a273dbf7032854dee
#
_entry.id   5e38af381db65d0a273dbf7032854dee
#
_cell.length_a   1.000
_cell.length_b   1.000
_cell.length_c   1.000
_cell.angle_alpha   90.00
_cell.angle_beta   90.00
_cell.angle_gamma   90.00
#
_symmetry.space_group_name_H-M   'P 1'
#
loop_
_entity.id
_entity.type
_entity.pdbx_description
1 polymer ?
#
loop_
_entity_poly.entity_id
_entity_poly.type
_entity_poly.pdbx_seq_one_letter_code
_entity_poly.pdbx_strand_id
1 'polypeptide(L)'
;SKYTYSTENDYPKLRSDIGRSLQVLDKASEPDVLGLKIEWYGGWNIPYFESEEPPYMEYMGYSPLPEMELIAPEALKTYDNGSKVNCSPSDLYADLDALLDDNYQTTWTTTSNTVPRKYEMAMELLEETEISGIKIAQPLYHPMMDRRMQYIMPSQISIQVSTDGGHWQNVTYFETNELGRGSGEVTLLKFPEGSRRVRYIKFTLQDGTDPGGNCAIALGDILLFKLK
;
A
#
# COMPACT_ATOMS: atom_id res chain seq x y z
N SER A 1 -23.35 -5.12 19.62
CA SER A 1 -22.57 -6.11 20.35
C SER A 1 -21.14 -5.62 20.42
N LYS A 2 -20.65 -5.34 21.63
CA LYS A 2 -19.24 -5.02 21.85
C LYS A 2 -18.43 -6.25 21.49
N TYR A 3 -17.64 -6.18 20.42
CA TYR A 3 -16.56 -7.12 20.23
C TYR A 3 -15.48 -6.78 21.26
N THR A 4 -15.50 -7.47 22.38
CA THR A 4 -14.36 -7.53 23.27
C THR A 4 -13.37 -8.51 22.65
N TYR A 5 -12.35 -8.01 21.97
CA TYR A 5 -11.18 -8.81 21.69
C TYR A 5 -10.56 -9.19 23.04
N SER A 6 -10.46 -10.47 23.30
CA SER A 6 -9.74 -10.96 24.47
C SER A 6 -8.26 -10.74 24.19
N THR A 7 -7.72 -9.72 24.83
CA THR A 7 -6.33 -9.29 24.71
C THR A 7 -5.31 -10.40 24.96
N GLU A 8 -5.67 -11.46 25.65
CA GLU A 8 -4.78 -12.60 25.92
C GLU A 8 -4.66 -13.59 24.76
N ASN A 9 -5.70 -13.72 23.91
CA ASN A 9 -5.70 -14.71 22.84
C ASN A 9 -5.39 -14.14 21.45
N ASP A 10 -5.71 -12.87 21.20
CA ASP A 10 -5.57 -12.28 19.87
C ASP A 10 -4.22 -11.55 19.69
N TYR A 11 -3.66 -11.05 20.77
CA TYR A 11 -2.37 -10.37 20.76
C TYR A 11 -1.18 -11.26 20.34
N PRO A 12 -1.08 -12.54 20.77
CA PRO A 12 -0.05 -13.44 20.27
C PRO A 12 -0.17 -13.74 18.78
N LYS A 13 -1.40 -13.81 18.24
CA LYS A 13 -1.63 -14.05 16.82
C LYS A 13 -1.22 -12.85 15.99
N LEU A 14 -1.63 -11.64 16.39
CA LEU A 14 -1.22 -10.41 15.75
C LEU A 14 0.31 -10.24 15.75
N ARG A 15 0.95 -10.52 16.89
CA ARG A 15 2.43 -10.53 16.99
C ARG A 15 3.07 -11.57 16.11
N SER A 16 2.47 -12.76 15.98
CA SER A 16 3.00 -13.82 15.12
C SER A 16 2.83 -13.48 13.64
N ASP A 17 1.77 -12.80 13.27
CA ASP A 17 1.52 -12.40 11.89
C ASP A 17 2.43 -11.24 11.47
N ILE A 18 2.64 -10.26 12.34
CA ILE A 18 3.66 -9.22 12.17
C ILE A 18 5.07 -9.84 12.13
N GLY A 19 5.38 -10.76 13.04
CA GLY A 19 6.66 -11.47 13.08
C GLY A 19 6.92 -12.32 11.84
N ARG A 20 5.89 -12.91 11.24
CA ARG A 20 5.98 -13.65 9.98
C ARG A 20 6.28 -12.74 8.79
N SER A 21 5.62 -11.60 8.72
CA SER A 21 5.87 -10.59 7.68
C SER A 21 7.32 -10.08 7.74
N LEU A 22 7.84 -9.83 8.94
CA LEU A 22 9.23 -9.45 9.15
C LEU A 22 10.22 -10.58 8.81
N GLN A 23 9.87 -11.85 9.11
CA GLN A 23 10.72 -13.01 8.77
C GLN A 23 10.78 -13.32 7.28
N VAL A 24 9.71 -13.00 6.54
CA VAL A 24 9.71 -13.14 5.07
C VAL A 24 10.67 -12.13 4.44
N LEU A 25 10.77 -10.92 4.99
CA LEU A 25 11.73 -9.90 4.55
C LEU A 25 13.19 -10.32 4.80
N ASP A 26 13.48 -10.92 5.96
CA ASP A 26 14.83 -11.44 6.26
C ASP A 26 15.25 -12.59 5.33
N LYS A 27 14.27 -13.31 4.77
CA LYS A 27 14.52 -14.38 3.81
C LYS A 27 14.56 -13.93 2.35
N ALA A 28 14.02 -12.75 2.05
CA ALA A 28 14.04 -12.16 0.71
C ALA A 28 15.39 -11.48 0.39
N SER A 29 16.47 -11.92 1.01
CA SER A 29 17.84 -11.44 0.73
C SER A 29 18.38 -12.01 -0.58
N GLU A 30 17.66 -11.77 -1.68
CA GLU A 30 18.29 -11.80 -2.99
C GLU A 30 19.15 -10.54 -3.14
N PRO A 31 20.35 -10.66 -3.75
CA PRO A 31 21.34 -9.56 -3.78
C PRO A 31 20.84 -8.27 -4.48
N ASP A 32 19.74 -8.35 -5.20
CA ASP A 32 19.14 -7.23 -5.92
C ASP A 32 17.90 -6.62 -5.24
N VAL A 33 17.49 -7.14 -4.09
CA VAL A 33 16.35 -6.63 -3.33
C VAL A 33 16.86 -5.77 -2.20
N LEU A 34 16.47 -4.49 -2.20
CA LEU A 34 16.68 -3.64 -1.04
C LEU A 34 15.80 -4.19 0.08
N GLY A 35 16.42 -4.61 1.18
CA GLY A 35 15.70 -5.03 2.37
C GLY A 35 14.89 -3.86 2.91
N LEU A 36 13.57 -3.89 2.72
CA LEU A 36 12.66 -2.89 3.25
C LEU A 36 12.14 -3.36 4.60
N LYS A 37 12.10 -2.43 5.54
CA LYS A 37 11.35 -2.64 6.78
C LYS A 37 9.89 -2.31 6.52
N ILE A 38 9.01 -3.30 6.68
CA ILE A 38 7.56 -3.10 6.63
C ILE A 38 7.10 -2.72 8.03
N GLU A 39 6.39 -1.62 8.13
CA GLU A 39 5.69 -1.21 9.34
C GLU A 39 4.21 -1.07 9.04
N TRP A 40 3.38 -1.65 9.91
CA TRP A 40 1.94 -1.63 9.80
C TRP A 40 1.36 -0.56 10.71
N TYR A 41 0.56 0.31 10.13
CA TYR A 41 -0.16 1.35 10.85
C TYR A 41 -1.63 1.17 10.56
N GLY A 42 -2.33 0.54 11.48
CA GLY A 42 -3.70 0.13 11.24
C GLY A 42 -4.71 1.22 11.50
N GLY A 43 -5.56 1.47 10.53
CA GLY A 43 -6.82 2.21 10.68
C GLY A 43 -8.02 1.31 10.92
N TRP A 44 -7.81 0.12 11.22
CA TRP A 44 -8.66 -1.06 11.12
C TRP A 44 -10.09 -0.94 11.63
N ASN A 45 -10.40 -0.07 12.54
CA ASN A 45 -11.75 0.15 13.06
C ASN A 45 -11.98 1.59 13.47
N ILE A 46 -11.06 2.49 13.17
CA ILE A 46 -11.16 3.89 13.59
C ILE A 46 -12.43 4.56 13.10
N PRO A 47 -12.90 4.34 11.84
CA PRO A 47 -14.12 4.97 11.34
C PRO A 47 -15.40 4.51 12.03
N TYR A 48 -15.38 3.39 12.74
CA TYR A 48 -16.56 2.78 13.33
C TYR A 48 -16.66 2.92 14.84
N PHE A 49 -15.62 3.40 15.47
CA PHE A 49 -15.65 3.71 16.89
C PHE A 49 -15.68 5.22 17.03
N GLU A 50 -16.85 5.75 17.35
CA GLU A 50 -17.01 7.11 17.92
C GLU A 50 -16.31 7.21 19.28
N SER A 51 -15.19 6.55 19.49
CA SER A 51 -14.44 6.70 20.70
C SER A 51 -13.46 7.81 20.51
N GLU A 52 -13.70 8.86 21.18
CA GLU A 52 -12.96 10.09 21.21
C GLU A 52 -11.54 9.96 21.82
N GLU A 53 -11.02 8.74 22.09
CA GLU A 53 -9.88 8.61 23.00
C GLU A 53 -8.68 7.88 22.39
N PRO A 54 -7.53 8.55 22.32
CA PRO A 54 -6.23 7.97 21.95
C PRO A 54 -5.82 6.68 22.67
N PRO A 55 -6.25 6.40 23.92
CA PRO A 55 -5.89 5.16 24.62
C PRO A 55 -6.26 3.88 23.92
N TYR A 56 -7.26 3.95 23.02
CA TYR A 56 -7.68 2.78 22.25
C TYR A 56 -6.63 2.37 21.21
N MET A 57 -5.90 3.33 20.68
CA MET A 57 -4.82 3.09 19.72
C MET A 57 -3.61 2.42 20.40
N GLU A 58 -3.27 2.85 21.60
CA GLU A 58 -2.23 2.20 22.41
C GLU A 58 -2.59 0.76 22.78
N TYR A 59 -3.86 0.52 23.08
CA TYR A 59 -4.34 -0.80 23.48
C TYR A 59 -4.37 -1.82 22.31
N MET A 60 -4.56 -1.33 21.08
CA MET A 60 -4.56 -2.14 19.87
C MET A 60 -3.16 -2.32 19.28
N GLY A 61 -2.14 -1.73 19.88
CA GLY A 61 -0.77 -1.79 19.39
C GLY A 61 -0.51 -0.97 18.12
N TYR A 62 -1.39 -0.03 17.81
CA TYR A 62 -1.19 0.91 16.72
C TYR A 62 -0.19 1.98 17.15
N SER A 63 0.89 2.07 16.42
CA SER A 63 1.77 3.23 16.51
C SER A 63 1.25 4.34 15.60
N PRO A 64 1.29 5.61 16.03
CA PRO A 64 1.00 6.70 15.12
C PRO A 64 1.97 6.65 13.93
N LEU A 65 1.50 7.08 12.77
CA LEU A 65 2.37 7.23 11.60
C LEU A 65 3.58 8.11 11.98
N PRO A 66 4.80 7.76 11.56
CA PRO A 66 5.96 8.60 11.80
C PRO A 66 5.76 9.98 11.16
N GLU A 67 6.42 10.99 11.69
CA GLU A 67 6.44 12.29 11.00
C GLU A 67 7.07 12.14 9.62
N MET A 68 6.25 12.36 8.61
CA MET A 68 6.66 12.25 7.22
C MET A 68 6.12 13.43 6.40
N GLU A 69 6.78 13.71 5.32
CA GLU A 69 6.34 14.61 4.27
C GLU A 69 6.01 13.79 3.03
N LEU A 70 4.75 13.87 2.59
CA LEU A 70 4.34 13.25 1.34
C LEU A 70 4.90 14.06 0.17
N ILE A 71 5.38 13.38 -0.85
CA ILE A 71 5.78 14.03 -2.10
C ILE A 71 4.51 14.45 -2.82
N ALA A 72 4.34 15.76 -2.97
CA ALA A 72 3.16 16.33 -3.59
C ALA A 72 3.00 15.87 -5.04
N PRO A 73 1.77 15.64 -5.53
CA PRO A 73 1.51 15.25 -6.92
C PRO A 73 2.09 16.22 -7.97
N GLU A 74 2.25 17.49 -7.62
CA GLU A 74 2.86 18.51 -8.48
C GLU A 74 4.34 18.23 -8.81
N ALA A 75 5.02 17.47 -7.96
CA ALA A 75 6.39 17.02 -8.21
C ALA A 75 6.47 15.88 -9.23
N LEU A 76 5.33 15.30 -9.62
CA LEU A 76 5.23 14.25 -10.63
C LEU A 76 4.93 14.80 -12.00
N LYS A 77 5.53 14.18 -13.02
CA LYS A 77 5.27 14.47 -14.42
C LYS A 77 3.85 14.03 -14.80
N THR A 78 3.17 14.86 -15.57
CA THR A 78 1.88 14.49 -16.19
C THR A 78 2.15 13.72 -17.48
N TYR A 79 1.51 12.56 -17.62
CA TYR A 79 1.56 11.73 -18.83
C TYR A 79 0.49 12.16 -19.84
N ASP A 80 0.53 11.57 -21.04
CA ASP A 80 -0.42 11.89 -22.13
C ASP A 80 -1.87 11.53 -21.82
N ASN A 81 -2.10 10.64 -20.84
CA ASN A 81 -3.42 10.33 -20.31
C ASN A 81 -3.99 11.41 -19.36
N GLY A 82 -3.24 12.48 -19.11
CA GLY A 82 -3.61 13.57 -18.21
C GLY A 82 -3.36 13.31 -16.73
N SER A 83 -3.00 12.07 -16.33
CA SER A 83 -2.69 11.70 -14.94
C SER A 83 -1.18 11.78 -14.65
N LYS A 84 -0.85 11.77 -13.36
CA LYS A 84 0.52 11.63 -12.82
C LYS A 84 0.99 10.18 -12.77
N VAL A 85 0.08 9.24 -13.02
CA VAL A 85 0.34 7.81 -13.08
C VAL A 85 0.05 7.32 -14.49
N ASN A 86 0.99 6.58 -15.08
CA ASN A 86 0.74 5.85 -16.30
C ASN A 86 0.47 4.38 -15.96
N CYS A 87 -0.64 3.82 -16.43
CA CYS A 87 -1.06 2.45 -16.12
C CYS A 87 -1.33 1.65 -17.40
N SER A 88 -0.83 0.43 -17.47
CA SER A 88 -1.08 -0.50 -18.57
C SER A 88 -1.38 -1.91 -18.03
N PRO A 89 -2.45 -2.58 -18.48
CA PRO A 89 -3.49 -2.02 -19.34
C PRO A 89 -4.26 -0.89 -18.66
N SER A 90 -4.71 0.09 -19.42
CA SER A 90 -5.56 1.15 -18.90
C SER A 90 -6.98 0.62 -18.69
N ASP A 91 -7.54 0.91 -17.52
CA ASP A 91 -8.95 0.70 -17.24
C ASP A 91 -9.69 2.04 -17.36
N LEU A 92 -10.62 2.14 -18.29
CA LEU A 92 -11.33 3.39 -18.59
C LEU A 92 -12.16 3.92 -17.41
N TYR A 93 -12.45 3.08 -16.43
CA TYR A 93 -13.27 3.44 -15.27
C TYR A 93 -12.44 3.65 -14.00
N ALA A 94 -11.16 3.41 -14.07
CA ALA A 94 -10.26 3.56 -12.92
C ALA A 94 -9.72 4.99 -12.85
N ASP A 95 -10.02 5.67 -11.76
CA ASP A 95 -9.46 6.99 -11.47
C ASP A 95 -8.05 6.83 -10.88
N LEU A 96 -7.04 7.11 -11.71
CA LEU A 96 -5.63 7.01 -11.30
C LEU A 96 -5.23 8.12 -10.33
N ASP A 97 -5.91 9.25 -10.34
CA ASP A 97 -5.59 10.36 -9.44
C ASP A 97 -5.99 10.05 -8.00
N ALA A 98 -6.96 9.14 -7.79
CA ALA A 98 -7.31 8.61 -6.47
C ALA A 98 -6.14 7.89 -5.77
N LEU A 99 -5.10 7.48 -6.49
CA LEU A 99 -3.91 6.88 -5.90
C LEU A 99 -2.96 7.91 -5.25
N LEU A 100 -3.19 9.21 -5.49
CA LEU A 100 -2.25 10.28 -5.13
C LEU A 100 -2.86 11.37 -4.26
N ASP A 101 -4.12 11.24 -3.85
CA ASP A 101 -4.86 12.33 -3.21
C ASP A 101 -4.84 12.28 -1.66
N ASP A 102 -4.20 11.27 -1.07
CA ASP A 102 -4.14 11.04 0.38
C ASP A 102 -5.53 10.98 1.03
N ASN A 103 -6.51 10.46 0.30
CA ASN A 103 -7.89 10.36 0.74
C ASN A 103 -8.41 8.91 0.60
N TYR A 104 -8.40 8.15 1.66
CA TYR A 104 -8.80 6.73 1.67
C TYR A 104 -10.29 6.50 1.36
N GLN A 105 -11.10 7.56 1.21
CA GLN A 105 -12.49 7.48 0.76
C GLN A 105 -12.58 7.40 -0.78
N THR A 106 -11.59 7.92 -1.48
CA THR A 106 -11.42 7.72 -2.92
C THR A 106 -10.70 6.41 -3.16
N THR A 107 -10.92 5.80 -4.30
CA THR A 107 -10.39 4.47 -4.57
C THR A 107 -10.10 4.28 -6.04
N TRP A 108 -8.88 3.89 -6.35
CA TRP A 108 -8.59 3.31 -7.64
C TRP A 108 -9.05 1.85 -7.66
N THR A 109 -9.99 1.52 -8.54
CA THR A 109 -10.55 0.16 -8.65
C THR A 109 -10.57 -0.26 -10.11
N THR A 110 -10.08 -1.46 -10.39
CA THR A 110 -10.12 -2.05 -11.74
C THR A 110 -11.45 -2.73 -12.02
N THR A 111 -11.78 -2.87 -13.30
CA THR A 111 -12.94 -3.67 -13.74
C THR A 111 -12.76 -5.13 -13.36
N SER A 112 -13.83 -5.72 -12.82
CA SER A 112 -13.86 -7.12 -12.42
C SER A 112 -13.75 -8.08 -13.62
N ASN A 113 -12.94 -9.10 -13.46
CA ASN A 113 -12.69 -10.15 -14.45
C ASN A 113 -12.78 -11.54 -13.84
N THR A 114 -12.82 -12.57 -14.66
CA THR A 114 -12.79 -13.98 -14.24
C THR A 114 -11.38 -14.57 -14.26
N VAL A 115 -10.41 -13.85 -14.83
CA VAL A 115 -9.00 -14.25 -14.91
C VAL A 115 -8.15 -13.12 -14.35
N PRO A 116 -7.21 -13.41 -13.44
CA PRO A 116 -6.34 -12.39 -12.87
C PRO A 116 -5.52 -11.67 -13.95
N ARG A 117 -5.44 -10.35 -13.86
CA ARG A 117 -4.63 -9.48 -14.72
C ARG A 117 -3.45 -8.92 -13.95
N LYS A 118 -2.45 -8.51 -14.72
CA LYS A 118 -1.34 -7.69 -14.21
C LYS A 118 -1.46 -6.28 -14.76
N TYR A 119 -1.15 -5.33 -13.90
CA TYR A 119 -1.11 -3.90 -14.22
C TYR A 119 0.30 -3.38 -13.96
N GLU A 120 0.86 -2.70 -14.93
CA GLU A 120 2.11 -1.99 -14.80
C GLU A 120 1.82 -0.50 -14.65
N MET A 121 2.25 0.08 -13.54
CA MET A 121 2.13 1.51 -13.26
C MET A 121 3.50 2.14 -13.27
N ALA A 122 3.59 3.37 -13.74
CA ALA A 122 4.81 4.17 -13.71
C ALA A 122 4.52 5.57 -13.20
N MET A 123 5.43 6.09 -12.40
CA MET A 123 5.51 7.48 -11.96
C MET A 123 6.88 8.03 -12.32
N GLU A 124 6.96 9.29 -12.75
CA GLU A 124 8.20 10.00 -13.00
C GLU A 124 8.19 11.31 -12.21
N LEU A 125 9.19 11.52 -11.37
CA LEU A 125 9.42 12.79 -10.71
C LEU A 125 9.99 13.80 -11.72
N LEU A 126 9.60 15.06 -11.62
CA LEU A 126 10.12 16.15 -12.48
C LEU A 126 11.63 16.29 -12.33
N GLU A 127 12.14 16.03 -11.14
CA GLU A 127 13.56 16.00 -10.83
C GLU A 127 13.90 14.82 -9.91
N GLU A 128 15.17 14.45 -9.86
CA GLU A 128 15.66 13.44 -8.95
C GLU A 128 15.48 13.91 -7.51
N THR A 129 14.64 13.21 -6.74
CA THR A 129 14.20 13.61 -5.41
C THR A 129 14.61 12.55 -4.39
N GLU A 130 15.00 13.01 -3.21
CA GLU A 130 15.26 12.14 -2.06
C GLU A 130 13.94 11.70 -1.43
N ILE A 131 13.71 10.39 -1.39
CA ILE A 131 12.55 9.77 -0.75
C ILE A 131 13.00 8.74 0.28
N SER A 132 12.19 8.51 1.32
CA SER A 132 12.47 7.53 2.38
C SER A 132 11.66 6.25 2.22
N GLY A 133 10.67 6.25 1.36
CA GLY A 133 9.85 5.07 1.12
C GLY A 133 8.54 5.34 0.36
N ILE A 134 7.69 4.32 0.41
CA ILE A 134 6.40 4.29 -0.27
C ILE A 134 5.32 3.94 0.74
N LYS A 135 4.25 4.74 0.76
CA LYS A 135 3.05 4.52 1.55
C LYS A 135 2.00 3.88 0.66
N ILE A 136 1.47 2.75 1.07
CA ILE A 136 0.36 2.07 0.40
C ILE A 136 -0.81 2.05 1.39
N ALA A 137 -1.96 2.57 0.98
CA ALA A 137 -3.15 2.58 1.80
C ALA A 137 -4.28 1.74 1.18
N GLN A 138 -4.99 1.03 2.03
CA GLN A 138 -6.22 0.37 1.64
C GLN A 138 -7.38 1.37 1.63
N PRO A 139 -8.38 1.21 0.74
CA PRO A 139 -9.54 2.08 0.77
C PRO A 139 -10.32 1.92 2.07
N LEU A 140 -11.02 2.98 2.46
CA LEU A 140 -12.02 2.90 3.51
C LEU A 140 -13.24 2.13 3.00
N TYR A 141 -13.62 1.07 3.70
CA TYR A 141 -14.81 0.29 3.39
C TYR A 141 -15.48 -0.25 4.65
N HIS A 142 -16.77 -0.54 4.58
CA HIS A 142 -17.48 -1.13 5.69
C HIS A 142 -17.28 -2.66 5.71
N PRO A 143 -16.58 -3.25 6.70
CA PRO A 143 -16.19 -4.66 6.69
C PRO A 143 -17.36 -5.65 6.60
N MET A 144 -18.54 -5.25 7.07
CA MET A 144 -19.73 -6.09 7.03
C MET A 144 -20.54 -5.96 5.74
N MET A 145 -20.47 -4.79 5.08
CA MET A 145 -21.23 -4.49 3.87
C MET A 145 -20.39 -4.72 2.61
N ASP A 146 -19.13 -4.32 2.66
CA ASP A 146 -18.21 -4.34 1.52
C ASP A 146 -17.16 -5.44 1.66
N ARG A 147 -17.59 -6.64 2.09
CA ARG A 147 -16.70 -7.79 2.36
C ARG A 147 -15.77 -8.14 1.20
N ARG A 148 -16.17 -7.78 -0.03
CA ARG A 148 -15.39 -8.04 -1.21
C ARG A 148 -14.07 -7.23 -1.21
N MET A 149 -14.06 -6.04 -0.63
CA MET A 149 -12.92 -5.13 -0.65
C MET A 149 -11.64 -5.76 -0.07
N GLN A 150 -11.76 -6.57 0.97
CA GLN A 150 -10.62 -7.28 1.57
C GLN A 150 -9.96 -8.33 0.66
N TYR A 151 -10.62 -8.73 -0.42
CA TYR A 151 -10.14 -9.77 -1.33
C TYR A 151 -9.62 -9.20 -2.64
N ILE A 152 -10.11 -8.04 -3.07
CA ILE A 152 -9.70 -7.38 -4.31
C ILE A 152 -8.52 -6.43 -4.11
N MET A 153 -7.65 -6.75 -3.16
CA MET A 153 -6.33 -6.16 -3.02
C MET A 153 -5.38 -6.78 -4.05
N PRO A 154 -4.29 -6.10 -4.38
CA PRO A 154 -3.26 -6.74 -5.17
C PRO A 154 -2.79 -8.04 -4.52
N SER A 155 -2.86 -9.15 -5.25
CA SER A 155 -2.32 -10.42 -4.77
C SER A 155 -0.79 -10.43 -4.74
N GLN A 156 -0.19 -9.61 -5.59
CA GLN A 156 1.25 -9.39 -5.67
C GLN A 156 1.52 -7.94 -6.02
N ILE A 157 2.55 -7.36 -5.40
CA ILE A 157 3.12 -6.06 -5.75
C ILE A 157 4.62 -6.21 -5.89
N SER A 158 5.20 -5.81 -7.02
CA SER A 158 6.62 -5.57 -7.15
C SER A 158 6.90 -4.12 -7.47
N ILE A 159 7.97 -3.58 -6.89
CA ILE A 159 8.33 -2.17 -7.00
C ILE A 159 9.77 -2.07 -7.46
N GLN A 160 10.00 -1.25 -8.47
CA GLN A 160 11.32 -0.92 -8.99
C GLN A 160 11.50 0.59 -9.00
N VAL A 161 12.71 1.03 -8.71
CA VAL A 161 13.10 2.44 -8.76
C VAL A 161 14.33 2.63 -9.63
N SER A 162 14.46 3.85 -10.17
CA SER A 162 15.61 4.24 -10.98
C SER A 162 15.87 5.74 -10.87
N THR A 163 17.10 6.16 -11.08
CA THR A 163 17.49 7.57 -11.22
C THR A 163 17.55 8.03 -12.68
N ASP A 164 17.82 7.11 -13.62
CA ASP A 164 18.06 7.41 -15.03
C ASP A 164 17.02 6.82 -16.00
N GLY A 165 16.08 5.98 -15.48
CA GLY A 165 15.08 5.29 -16.28
C GLY A 165 15.62 4.09 -17.07
N GLY A 166 16.93 3.85 -17.05
CA GLY A 166 17.58 2.73 -17.74
C GLY A 166 18.02 1.61 -16.78
N HIS A 167 18.58 1.97 -15.64
CA HIS A 167 19.01 1.03 -14.63
C HIS A 167 17.99 0.96 -13.51
N TRP A 168 17.33 -0.20 -13.40
CA TRP A 168 16.26 -0.44 -12.44
C TRP A 168 16.72 -1.32 -11.29
N GLN A 169 16.33 -0.96 -10.07
CA GLN A 169 16.58 -1.74 -8.87
C GLN A 169 15.25 -2.19 -8.28
N ASN A 170 15.15 -3.48 -8.01
CA ASN A 170 14.02 -4.02 -7.27
C ASN A 170 14.06 -3.50 -5.85
N VAL A 171 12.95 -2.92 -5.41
CA VAL A 171 12.80 -2.40 -4.06
C VAL A 171 12.14 -3.43 -3.17
N THR A 172 11.10 -4.11 -3.69
CA THR A 172 10.37 -5.09 -2.91
C THR A 172 9.44 -5.94 -3.77
N TYR A 173 9.00 -7.04 -3.18
CA TYR A 173 7.95 -7.91 -3.66
C TYR A 173 7.04 -8.28 -2.49
N PHE A 174 5.72 -8.17 -2.69
CA PHE A 174 4.72 -8.55 -1.70
C PHE A 174 3.69 -9.50 -2.27
N GLU A 175 3.24 -10.38 -1.42
CA GLU A 175 1.99 -11.09 -1.59
C GLU A 175 0.87 -10.40 -0.79
N THR A 176 -0.39 -10.77 -1.05
CA THR A 176 -1.56 -10.16 -0.42
C THR A 176 -1.54 -10.20 1.12
N ASN A 177 -0.92 -11.23 1.70
CA ASN A 177 -0.86 -11.42 3.15
C ASN A 177 0.21 -10.55 3.83
N GLU A 178 1.03 -9.85 3.06
CA GLU A 178 2.09 -8.97 3.56
C GLU A 178 1.64 -7.50 3.61
N LEU A 179 0.56 -7.16 2.90
CA LEU A 179 -0.09 -5.85 2.97
C LEU A 179 -1.19 -5.84 4.02
N GLY A 180 -1.41 -4.68 4.63
CA GLY A 180 -2.56 -4.44 5.45
C GLY A 180 -3.86 -4.68 4.68
N ARG A 181 -4.82 -5.40 5.26
CA ARG A 181 -6.10 -5.77 4.62
C ARG A 181 -7.30 -5.08 5.23
N GLY A 182 -7.09 -4.38 6.33
CA GLY A 182 -8.14 -3.66 7.02
C GLY A 182 -8.58 -2.42 6.26
N SER A 183 -9.81 -2.00 6.51
CA SER A 183 -10.34 -0.74 5.98
C SER A 183 -9.47 0.44 6.39
N GLY A 184 -8.91 1.17 5.43
CA GLY A 184 -8.02 2.31 5.66
C GLY A 184 -6.65 1.93 6.25
N GLU A 185 -6.26 0.66 6.22
CA GLU A 185 -4.97 0.22 6.74
C GLU A 185 -3.83 0.70 5.85
N VAL A 186 -2.76 1.18 6.50
CA VAL A 186 -1.58 1.75 5.84
C VAL A 186 -0.38 0.83 6.01
N THR A 187 0.30 0.54 4.91
CA THR A 187 1.59 -0.15 4.89
C THR A 187 2.68 0.81 4.46
N LEU A 188 3.70 0.99 5.28
CA LEU A 188 4.88 1.80 4.97
C LEU A 188 6.05 0.91 4.55
N LEU A 189 6.58 1.20 3.39
CA LEU A 189 7.77 0.57 2.82
C LEU A 189 8.93 1.54 2.95
N LYS A 190 9.71 1.40 4.01
CA LYS A 190 10.86 2.27 4.28
C LYS A 190 12.12 1.71 3.63
N PHE A 191 12.89 2.56 2.97
CA PHE A 191 14.23 2.18 2.50
C PHE A 191 15.17 1.90 3.70
N PRO A 192 15.99 0.84 3.62
CA PRO A 192 16.88 0.46 4.73
C PRO A 192 17.89 1.56 5.09
N GLU A 193 18.35 2.29 4.10
CA GLU A 193 19.28 3.41 4.23
C GLU A 193 18.65 4.69 4.79
N GLY A 194 17.33 4.68 5.05
CA GLY A 194 16.56 5.83 5.53
C GLY A 194 16.06 6.75 4.41
N SER A 195 16.85 7.01 3.40
CA SER A 195 16.44 7.76 2.21
C SER A 195 17.22 7.36 0.98
N ARG A 196 16.67 7.66 -0.20
CA ARG A 196 17.25 7.36 -1.49
C ARG A 196 16.85 8.37 -2.55
N ARG A 197 17.76 8.67 -3.45
CA ARG A 197 17.46 9.49 -4.63
C ARG A 197 16.77 8.65 -5.70
N VAL A 198 15.61 9.12 -6.15
CA VAL A 198 14.75 8.43 -7.10
C VAL A 198 14.20 9.46 -8.10
N ARG A 199 14.05 9.06 -9.35
CA ARG A 199 13.34 9.83 -10.37
C ARG A 199 12.21 9.02 -11.02
N TYR A 200 12.40 7.72 -11.19
CA TYR A 200 11.44 6.84 -11.86
C TYR A 200 11.03 5.71 -10.92
N ILE A 201 9.75 5.45 -10.85
CA ILE A 201 9.16 4.38 -10.05
C ILE A 201 8.26 3.54 -10.94
N LYS A 202 8.37 2.20 -10.83
CA LYS A 202 7.48 1.24 -11.46
C LYS A 202 6.85 0.33 -10.43
N PHE A 203 5.56 0.09 -10.59
CA PHE A 203 4.79 -0.87 -9.82
C PHE A 203 4.24 -1.93 -10.77
N THR A 204 4.36 -3.19 -10.41
CA THR A 204 3.63 -4.28 -11.06
C THR A 204 2.66 -4.86 -10.06
N LEU A 205 1.37 -4.75 -10.33
CA LEU A 205 0.28 -5.19 -9.48
C LEU A 205 -0.44 -6.37 -10.15
N GLN A 206 -0.84 -7.36 -9.38
CA GLN A 206 -1.69 -8.45 -9.86
C GLN A 206 -3.03 -8.43 -9.13
N ASP A 207 -4.12 -8.68 -9.87
CA ASP A 207 -5.47 -8.78 -9.30
C ASP A 207 -5.51 -9.69 -8.07
N GLY A 208 -6.27 -9.25 -7.07
CA GLY A 208 -6.80 -10.13 -6.04
C GLY A 208 -8.03 -10.88 -6.56
N THR A 209 -8.41 -11.95 -5.87
CA THR A 209 -9.57 -12.78 -6.26
C THR A 209 -10.51 -12.91 -5.08
N ASP A 210 -11.76 -12.54 -5.25
CA ASP A 210 -12.79 -12.71 -4.25
C ASP A 210 -13.27 -14.19 -4.16
N PRO A 211 -13.99 -14.58 -3.10
CA PRO A 211 -14.51 -15.94 -2.96
C PRO A 211 -15.49 -16.38 -4.07
N GLY A 212 -16.03 -15.43 -4.84
CA GLY A 212 -16.87 -15.68 -6.00
C GLY A 212 -16.08 -15.93 -7.29
N GLY A 213 -14.74 -15.85 -7.22
CA GLY A 213 -13.86 -16.03 -8.38
C GLY A 213 -13.71 -14.78 -9.25
N ASN A 214 -14.17 -13.62 -8.79
CA ASN A 214 -13.98 -12.37 -9.52
C ASN A 214 -12.64 -11.74 -9.14
N CYS A 215 -11.89 -11.32 -10.15
CA CYS A 215 -10.57 -10.75 -10.03
C CYS A 215 -10.61 -9.24 -10.26
N ALA A 216 -10.03 -8.46 -9.34
CA ALA A 216 -9.91 -7.01 -9.43
C ALA A 216 -8.85 -6.49 -8.46
N ILE A 217 -8.53 -5.21 -8.56
CA ILE A 217 -7.73 -4.47 -7.56
C ILE A 217 -8.53 -3.28 -7.06
N ALA A 218 -8.41 -3.00 -5.75
CA ALA A 218 -8.81 -1.76 -5.14
C ALA A 218 -7.70 -1.27 -4.22
N LEU A 219 -7.29 -0.01 -4.39
CA LEU A 219 -6.31 0.69 -3.55
C LEU A 219 -6.80 2.10 -3.24
N GLY A 220 -6.54 2.57 -2.02
CA GLY A 220 -6.73 3.97 -1.65
C GLY A 220 -5.59 4.81 -2.19
N ASP A 221 -4.36 4.55 -1.74
CA ASP A 221 -3.19 5.36 -2.12
C ASP A 221 -1.96 4.52 -2.47
N ILE A 222 -1.11 5.09 -3.32
CA ILE A 222 0.30 4.76 -3.47
C ILE A 222 1.09 6.07 -3.51
N LEU A 223 1.67 6.47 -2.39
CA LEU A 223 2.32 7.75 -2.22
C LEU A 223 3.81 7.59 -1.88
N LEU A 224 4.62 8.51 -2.39
CA LEU A 224 6.02 8.61 -2.01
C LEU A 224 6.14 9.50 -0.76
N PHE A 225 7.06 9.19 0.14
CA PHE A 225 7.28 10.01 1.32
C PHE A 225 8.75 10.18 1.67
N LYS A 226 9.02 11.26 2.42
CA LYS A 226 10.28 11.55 3.08
C LYS A 226 10.04 11.59 4.59
N LEU A 227 10.88 10.91 5.36
CA LEU A 227 10.89 11.04 6.84
C LEU A 227 11.48 12.38 7.25
N LYS A 228 10.91 12.99 8.27
CA LYS A 228 11.43 14.22 8.88
C LYS A 228 12.50 13.92 9.92
#